data_efffdb221f3cafd256dff287af164ba6
#
_entry.id   efffdb221f3cafd256dff287af164ba6
#
_cell.length_a   1.000
_cell.length_b   1.000
_cell.length_c   1.000
_cell.angle_alpha   90.00
_cell.angle_beta   90.00
_cell.angle_gamma   90.00
#
_symmetry.space_group_name_H-M   'P 1'
#
loop_
_entity.id
_entity.type
_entity.pdbx_description
1 polymer ?
#
loop_
_entity_poly.entity_id
_entity_poly.type
_entity_poly.pdbx_seq_one_letter_code
_entity_poly.pdbx_strand_id
1 'polypeptide(L)'
;QRQMCIRDRQITLTEGGRTLDFQTQVGRTVEQTLNDLDAAIRDAGLNLELMRPDPATTNASDPQAILLRHKEFGSEYTFTVASSTAGVLSTKPGVTDLVDNGADDKGTINGEAASGRGQILTGAHGSRSVEGIQVRYTGTQQGPDDGAPVGTLTFSQNSLVFQIGGNAGQTASISMKSMRATQLGSGVQ
;
A
#
# COMPACT_ATOMS: atom_id res chain seq x y z
N GLN A 1 -32.89 15.23 -17.30
CA GLN A 1 -32.76 14.00 -16.48
C GLN A 1 -32.74 12.81 -17.41
N ARG A 2 -31.54 12.28 -17.72
CA ARG A 2 -31.42 10.97 -18.39
C ARG A 2 -31.58 9.91 -17.32
N GLN A 3 -32.74 9.32 -17.24
CA GLN A 3 -32.99 8.10 -16.51
C GLN A 3 -32.21 6.99 -17.22
N MET A 4 -31.02 6.70 -16.73
CA MET A 4 -30.24 5.55 -17.18
C MET A 4 -30.97 4.32 -16.67
N CYS A 5 -31.67 3.59 -17.54
CA CYS A 5 -32.21 2.29 -17.21
C CYS A 5 -31.06 1.37 -16.84
N ILE A 6 -30.78 1.25 -15.55
CA ILE A 6 -29.88 0.24 -15.01
C ILE A 6 -30.65 -1.08 -15.17
N ARG A 7 -30.36 -1.79 -16.26
CA ARG A 7 -30.75 -3.21 -16.37
C ARG A 7 -29.90 -3.97 -15.35
N ASP A 8 -30.41 -5.07 -14.83
CA ASP A 8 -29.72 -5.94 -13.89
C ASP A 8 -28.30 -6.23 -14.40
N ARG A 9 -27.32 -5.59 -13.77
CA ARG A 9 -25.90 -5.75 -14.11
C ARG A 9 -25.25 -6.47 -12.96
N GLN A 10 -24.52 -7.50 -13.26
CA GLN A 10 -23.74 -8.24 -12.30
C GLN A 10 -22.31 -7.70 -12.31
N ILE A 11 -21.80 -7.43 -11.13
CA ILE A 11 -20.41 -7.06 -10.87
C ILE A 11 -19.83 -8.15 -9.97
N THR A 12 -18.80 -8.80 -10.43
CA THR A 12 -18.09 -9.83 -9.67
C THR A 12 -16.76 -9.28 -9.21
N LEU A 13 -16.52 -9.30 -7.91
CA LEU A 13 -15.26 -8.90 -7.30
C LEU A 13 -14.60 -10.15 -6.71
N THR A 14 -13.33 -10.35 -7.02
CA THR A 14 -12.56 -11.47 -6.46
C THR A 14 -11.25 -10.95 -5.85
N GLU A 15 -11.04 -11.26 -4.57
CA GLU A 15 -9.84 -10.87 -3.83
C GLU A 15 -9.51 -11.96 -2.81
N GLY A 16 -8.23 -12.36 -2.73
CA GLY A 16 -7.75 -13.31 -1.73
C GLY A 16 -8.47 -14.66 -1.74
N GLY A 17 -9.00 -15.11 -2.90
CA GLY A 17 -9.79 -16.33 -3.04
C GLY A 17 -11.25 -16.21 -2.59
N ARG A 18 -11.70 -15.02 -2.22
CA ARG A 18 -13.10 -14.70 -1.94
C ARG A 18 -13.72 -14.05 -3.15
N THR A 19 -14.98 -14.37 -3.41
CA THR A 19 -15.73 -13.81 -4.54
C THR A 19 -17.03 -13.22 -4.03
N LEU A 20 -17.32 -12.00 -4.49
CA LEU A 20 -18.58 -11.32 -4.29
C LEU A 20 -19.27 -11.13 -5.64
N ASP A 21 -20.45 -11.68 -5.79
CA ASP A 21 -21.33 -11.40 -6.91
C ASP A 21 -22.37 -10.36 -6.48
N PHE A 22 -22.21 -9.15 -6.97
CA PHE A 22 -23.13 -8.05 -6.68
C PHE A 22 -24.05 -7.78 -7.87
N GLN A 23 -25.35 -7.75 -7.63
CA GLN A 23 -26.34 -7.47 -8.65
C GLN A 23 -26.99 -6.11 -8.42
N THR A 24 -26.94 -5.24 -9.43
CA THR A 24 -27.59 -3.93 -9.36
C THR A 24 -29.09 -4.08 -9.45
N GLN A 25 -29.83 -3.28 -8.69
CA GLN A 25 -31.28 -3.31 -8.65
C GLN A 25 -31.88 -2.21 -9.53
N VAL A 26 -32.93 -2.55 -10.27
CA VAL A 26 -33.68 -1.58 -11.06
C VAL A 26 -34.39 -0.57 -10.14
N GLY A 27 -34.34 0.70 -10.49
CA GLY A 27 -34.99 1.78 -9.73
C GLY A 27 -34.11 2.40 -8.62
N ARG A 28 -32.92 1.86 -8.34
CA ARG A 28 -31.95 2.46 -7.43
C ARG A 28 -31.22 3.63 -8.10
N THR A 29 -30.92 4.64 -7.33
CA THR A 29 -30.00 5.70 -7.76
C THR A 29 -28.55 5.17 -7.78
N VAL A 30 -27.65 5.85 -8.49
CA VAL A 30 -26.22 5.53 -8.49
C VAL A 30 -25.68 5.53 -7.06
N GLU A 31 -26.02 6.54 -6.27
CA GLU A 31 -25.57 6.65 -4.88
C GLU A 31 -26.06 5.50 -4.01
N GLN A 32 -27.32 5.11 -4.14
CA GLN A 32 -27.84 3.94 -3.42
C GLN A 32 -27.15 2.65 -3.84
N THR A 33 -26.91 2.46 -5.15
CA THR A 33 -26.19 1.30 -5.67
C THR A 33 -24.76 1.23 -5.14
N LEU A 34 -24.06 2.37 -5.04
CA LEU A 34 -22.70 2.43 -4.48
C LEU A 34 -22.69 2.13 -2.98
N ASN A 35 -23.68 2.61 -2.24
CA ASN A 35 -23.80 2.28 -0.82
C ASN A 35 -24.08 0.78 -0.61
N ASP A 36 -24.94 0.20 -1.43
CA ASP A 36 -25.24 -1.23 -1.38
C ASP A 36 -24.02 -2.08 -1.75
N LEU A 37 -23.24 -1.64 -2.75
CA LEU A 37 -21.98 -2.30 -3.14
C LEU A 37 -20.92 -2.22 -2.03
N ASP A 38 -20.74 -1.04 -1.41
CA ASP A 38 -19.79 -0.86 -0.33
C ASP A 38 -20.17 -1.69 0.91
N ALA A 39 -21.46 -1.82 1.22
CA ALA A 39 -21.95 -2.71 2.26
C ALA A 39 -21.64 -4.18 1.92
N ALA A 40 -21.94 -4.61 0.68
CA ALA A 40 -21.69 -5.97 0.23
C ALA A 40 -20.19 -6.34 0.24
N ILE A 41 -19.29 -5.41 -0.13
CA ILE A 41 -17.83 -5.59 -0.03
C ILE A 41 -17.41 -5.86 1.42
N ARG A 42 -17.96 -5.08 2.36
CA ARG A 42 -17.66 -5.27 3.80
C ARG A 42 -18.21 -6.58 4.33
N ASP A 43 -19.43 -6.93 3.96
CA ASP A 43 -20.08 -8.16 4.41
C ASP A 43 -19.38 -9.41 3.85
N ALA A 44 -18.87 -9.34 2.62
CA ALA A 44 -18.07 -10.41 2.02
C ALA A 44 -16.64 -10.50 2.62
N GLY A 45 -16.25 -9.53 3.43
CA GLY A 45 -14.92 -9.47 4.06
C GLY A 45 -13.79 -9.26 3.05
N LEU A 46 -14.06 -8.57 1.94
CA LEU A 46 -13.06 -8.17 0.96
C LEU A 46 -12.29 -6.95 1.49
N ASN A 47 -10.98 -6.95 1.30
CA ASN A 47 -10.11 -5.83 1.68
C ASN A 47 -10.10 -4.72 0.62
N LEU A 48 -11.26 -4.44 0.06
CA LEU A 48 -11.43 -3.43 -0.96
C LEU A 48 -12.10 -2.18 -0.38
N GLU A 49 -11.78 -1.04 -0.96
CA GLU A 49 -12.36 0.25 -0.62
C GLU A 49 -12.91 0.91 -1.88
N LEU A 50 -14.16 1.33 -1.80
CA LEU A 50 -14.83 2.07 -2.86
C LEU A 50 -14.59 3.57 -2.64
N MET A 51 -13.84 4.19 -3.53
CA MET A 51 -13.63 5.65 -3.53
C MET A 51 -14.63 6.31 -4.44
N ARG A 52 -15.38 7.25 -3.87
CA ARG A 52 -16.31 8.07 -4.64
C ARG A 52 -15.57 9.12 -5.45
N PRO A 53 -16.14 9.58 -6.56
CA PRO A 53 -15.53 10.64 -7.33
C PRO A 53 -15.33 11.88 -6.46
N ASP A 54 -14.07 12.27 -6.29
CA ASP A 54 -13.70 13.52 -5.67
C ASP A 54 -12.90 14.32 -6.71
N PRO A 55 -13.34 15.53 -7.07
CA PRO A 55 -12.63 16.35 -8.05
C PRO A 55 -11.16 16.62 -7.71
N ALA A 56 -10.79 16.49 -6.43
CA ALA A 56 -9.41 16.69 -5.96
C ALA A 56 -8.52 15.43 -6.11
N THR A 57 -9.12 14.23 -6.20
CA THR A 57 -8.40 12.96 -6.20
C THR A 57 -8.63 12.12 -7.44
N THR A 58 -9.67 12.41 -8.22
CA THR A 58 -9.95 11.71 -9.46
C THR A 58 -9.07 12.23 -10.60
N ASN A 59 -8.58 11.30 -11.40
CA ASN A 59 -7.83 11.60 -12.63
C ASN A 59 -8.58 12.63 -13.47
N ALA A 60 -7.87 13.65 -13.96
CA ALA A 60 -8.40 14.70 -14.79
C ALA A 60 -9.13 14.22 -16.07
N SER A 61 -8.98 12.94 -16.42
CA SER A 61 -9.61 12.31 -17.59
C SER A 61 -11.07 11.92 -17.39
N ASP A 62 -11.50 11.65 -16.15
CA ASP A 62 -12.90 11.33 -15.85
C ASP A 62 -13.23 11.67 -14.38
N PRO A 63 -13.75 12.87 -14.13
CA PRO A 63 -14.10 13.33 -12.78
C PRO A 63 -15.28 12.58 -12.17
N GLN A 64 -15.93 11.69 -12.90
CA GLN A 64 -17.06 10.87 -12.46
C GLN A 64 -16.69 9.39 -12.27
N ALA A 65 -15.44 9.02 -12.49
CA ALA A 65 -14.97 7.65 -12.32
C ALA A 65 -15.05 7.23 -10.85
N ILE A 66 -15.62 6.06 -10.62
CA ILE A 66 -15.62 5.38 -9.34
C ILE A 66 -14.35 4.55 -9.30
N LEU A 67 -13.56 4.74 -8.26
CA LEU A 67 -12.33 3.99 -8.06
C LEU A 67 -12.56 2.91 -7.02
N LEU A 68 -12.14 1.69 -7.35
CA LEU A 68 -12.05 0.58 -6.41
C LEU A 68 -10.56 0.32 -6.18
N ARG A 69 -10.13 0.28 -4.93
CA ARG A 69 -8.74 -0.01 -4.58
C ARG A 69 -8.66 -1.05 -3.48
N HIS A 70 -7.54 -1.75 -3.42
CA HIS A 70 -7.21 -2.57 -2.27
C HIS A 70 -6.80 -1.69 -1.08
N LYS A 71 -7.18 -2.06 0.15
CA LYS A 71 -6.83 -1.31 1.37
C LYS A 71 -5.35 -1.44 1.72
N GLU A 72 -4.75 -2.56 1.38
CA GLU A 72 -3.33 -2.83 1.56
C GLU A 72 -2.56 -2.48 0.28
N PHE A 73 -1.33 -1.98 0.44
CA PHE A 73 -0.44 -1.66 -0.67
C PHE A 73 0.62 -2.74 -0.83
N GLY A 74 0.99 -3.03 -2.06
CA GLY A 74 2.05 -3.97 -2.38
C GLY A 74 1.71 -4.91 -3.52
N SER A 75 2.73 -5.46 -4.15
CA SER A 75 2.60 -6.39 -5.29
C SER A 75 1.94 -7.72 -4.91
N GLU A 76 1.82 -8.00 -3.62
CA GLU A 76 1.16 -9.21 -3.11
C GLU A 76 -0.37 -9.11 -3.16
N TYR A 77 -0.90 -7.89 -3.23
CA TYR A 77 -2.33 -7.64 -3.16
C TYR A 77 -2.88 -7.37 -4.54
N THR A 78 -3.69 -8.28 -5.00
CA THR A 78 -4.35 -8.22 -6.31
C THR A 78 -5.82 -8.50 -6.16
N PHE A 79 -6.62 -7.89 -7.02
CA PHE A 79 -8.04 -8.20 -7.13
C PHE A 79 -8.49 -8.15 -8.57
N THR A 80 -9.57 -8.82 -8.85
CA THR A 80 -10.19 -8.85 -10.17
C THR A 80 -11.59 -8.30 -10.09
N VAL A 81 -11.95 -7.49 -11.05
CA VAL A 81 -13.29 -6.97 -11.22
C VAL A 81 -13.81 -7.39 -12.56
N ALA A 82 -14.95 -8.06 -12.58
CA ALA A 82 -15.65 -8.44 -13.79
C ALA A 82 -17.04 -7.82 -13.81
N SER A 83 -17.53 -7.46 -14.98
CA SER A 83 -18.89 -6.99 -15.16
C SER A 83 -19.56 -7.72 -16.30
N SER A 84 -20.82 -8.09 -16.11
CA SER A 84 -21.66 -8.67 -17.17
C SER A 84 -21.91 -7.71 -18.34
N THR A 85 -21.60 -6.42 -18.15
CA THR A 85 -21.76 -5.38 -19.18
C THR A 85 -20.47 -4.62 -19.37
N ALA A 86 -19.95 -4.62 -20.59
CA ALA A 86 -18.79 -3.83 -20.94
C ALA A 86 -19.01 -2.33 -20.72
N GLY A 87 -17.98 -1.61 -20.30
CA GLY A 87 -18.00 -0.17 -20.08
C GLY A 87 -18.56 0.27 -18.70
N VAL A 88 -18.91 -0.67 -17.80
CA VAL A 88 -19.44 -0.33 -16.46
C VAL A 88 -18.33 0.11 -15.52
N LEU A 89 -17.17 -0.55 -15.59
CA LEU A 89 -16.04 -0.34 -14.68
C LEU A 89 -14.86 0.38 -15.36
N SER A 90 -14.97 0.66 -16.64
CA SER A 90 -13.94 1.34 -17.43
C SER A 90 -14.59 2.26 -18.45
N THR A 91 -13.96 3.39 -18.72
CA THR A 91 -14.33 4.29 -19.82
C THR A 91 -14.06 3.67 -21.20
N LYS A 92 -13.26 2.59 -21.24
CA LYS A 92 -12.98 1.86 -22.48
C LYS A 92 -14.10 0.86 -22.75
N PRO A 93 -14.78 0.93 -23.91
CA PRO A 93 -15.78 -0.06 -24.28
C PRO A 93 -15.12 -1.42 -24.51
N GLY A 94 -15.81 -2.50 -24.17
CA GLY A 94 -15.35 -3.86 -24.42
C GLY A 94 -14.49 -4.48 -23.30
N VAL A 95 -14.21 -3.76 -22.24
CA VAL A 95 -13.51 -4.31 -21.07
C VAL A 95 -14.54 -4.85 -20.10
N THR A 96 -14.57 -6.18 -19.92
CA THR A 96 -15.44 -6.86 -18.96
C THR A 96 -14.69 -7.29 -17.69
N ASP A 97 -13.38 -7.51 -17.83
CA ASP A 97 -12.51 -7.90 -16.74
C ASP A 97 -11.41 -6.85 -16.57
N LEU A 98 -11.21 -6.43 -15.34
CA LEU A 98 -10.12 -5.55 -14.94
C LEU A 98 -9.35 -6.22 -13.81
N VAL A 99 -8.07 -6.35 -14.00
CA VAL A 99 -7.15 -6.84 -12.97
C VAL A 99 -6.28 -5.68 -12.54
N ASP A 100 -6.23 -5.43 -11.25
CA ASP A 100 -5.33 -4.46 -10.66
C ASP A 100 -4.28 -5.20 -9.81
N ASN A 101 -3.02 -4.85 -10.04
CA ASN A 101 -1.89 -5.39 -9.28
C ASN A 101 -1.28 -4.26 -8.48
N GLY A 102 -1.14 -4.46 -7.19
CA GLY A 102 -0.42 -3.54 -6.33
C GLY A 102 1.04 -3.38 -6.76
N ALA A 103 1.65 -2.31 -6.36
CA ALA A 103 3.07 -2.04 -6.57
C ALA A 103 3.79 -1.89 -5.24
N ASP A 104 5.05 -2.33 -5.20
CA ASP A 104 5.92 -2.11 -4.06
C ASP A 104 6.71 -0.82 -4.25
N ASP A 105 6.91 -0.09 -3.17
CA ASP A 105 7.77 1.08 -3.16
C ASP A 105 9.19 0.69 -3.54
N LYS A 106 9.85 1.54 -4.33
CA LYS A 106 11.24 1.38 -4.72
C LYS A 106 12.01 2.63 -4.33
N GLY A 107 13.18 2.43 -3.79
CA GLY A 107 13.99 3.58 -3.39
C GLY A 107 15.28 3.18 -2.72
N THR A 108 15.96 4.18 -2.19
CA THR A 108 17.18 4.04 -1.40
C THR A 108 16.98 4.67 -0.03
N ILE A 109 17.68 4.17 0.97
CA ILE A 109 17.75 4.79 2.29
C ILE A 109 19.19 5.25 2.47
N ASN A 110 19.42 6.55 2.69
CA ASN A 110 20.75 7.15 2.78
C ASN A 110 21.67 6.83 1.58
N GLY A 111 21.09 6.73 0.38
CA GLY A 111 21.83 6.37 -0.85
C GLY A 111 22.18 4.88 -0.99
N GLU A 112 21.83 4.04 0.00
CA GLU A 112 22.06 2.61 -0.04
C GLU A 112 20.79 1.88 -0.49
N ALA A 113 20.92 0.74 -1.16
CA ALA A 113 19.82 -0.02 -1.70
C ALA A 113 18.82 -0.46 -0.61
N ALA A 114 17.56 -0.35 -0.92
CA ALA A 114 16.48 -0.86 -0.07
C ALA A 114 15.51 -1.71 -0.90
N SER A 115 14.90 -2.70 -0.26
CA SER A 115 13.84 -3.50 -0.85
C SER A 115 12.49 -3.05 -0.31
N GLY A 116 11.55 -2.83 -1.22
CA GLY A 116 10.18 -2.45 -0.88
C GLY A 116 9.26 -3.66 -0.76
N ARG A 117 8.33 -3.55 0.17
CA ARG A 117 7.17 -4.41 0.27
C ARG A 117 5.97 -3.55 0.64
N GLY A 118 5.09 -3.31 -0.31
CA GLY A 118 4.08 -2.29 -0.17
C GLY A 118 4.70 -0.92 0.08
N GLN A 119 4.28 -0.25 1.11
CA GLN A 119 4.79 1.06 1.54
C GLN A 119 6.01 0.99 2.48
N ILE A 120 6.58 -0.19 2.68
CA ILE A 120 7.70 -0.38 3.61
C ILE A 120 8.97 -0.61 2.80
N LEU A 121 9.93 0.29 2.95
CA LEU A 121 11.29 0.13 2.46
C LEU A 121 12.17 -0.47 3.56
N THR A 122 12.86 -1.55 3.27
CA THR A 122 13.80 -2.21 4.19
C THR A 122 15.21 -2.10 3.62
N GLY A 123 16.13 -1.54 4.38
CA GLY A 123 17.55 -1.47 3.99
C GLY A 123 18.12 -2.86 3.68
N ALA A 124 18.77 -2.99 2.54
CA ALA A 124 19.23 -4.26 2.01
C ALA A 124 20.28 -4.92 2.93
N HIS A 125 20.33 -6.24 2.88
CA HIS A 125 21.38 -7.00 3.58
C HIS A 125 22.75 -6.63 3.03
N GLY A 126 23.72 -6.42 3.93
CA GLY A 126 25.08 -5.98 3.58
C GLY A 126 25.26 -4.47 3.42
N SER A 127 24.20 -3.68 3.60
CA SER A 127 24.31 -2.22 3.67
C SER A 127 25.12 -1.79 4.89
N ARG A 128 25.93 -0.73 4.74
CA ARG A 128 26.80 -0.27 5.83
C ARG A 128 26.06 0.40 6.97
N SER A 129 25.08 1.23 6.65
CA SER A 129 24.39 2.10 7.63
C SER A 129 22.90 1.80 7.78
N VAL A 130 22.29 1.16 6.81
CA VAL A 130 20.83 1.03 6.74
C VAL A 130 20.30 -0.39 6.79
N GLU A 131 21.19 -1.38 6.98
CA GLU A 131 20.77 -2.80 7.02
C GLU A 131 19.65 -3.02 8.03
N GLY A 132 18.50 -3.50 7.52
CA GLY A 132 17.32 -3.84 8.30
C GLY A 132 16.59 -2.65 8.93
N ILE A 133 16.98 -1.42 8.60
CA ILE A 133 16.14 -0.26 8.89
C ILE A 133 14.89 -0.36 8.02
N GLN A 134 13.74 -0.25 8.63
CA GLN A 134 12.46 -0.23 7.95
C GLN A 134 11.86 1.17 8.02
N VAL A 135 11.52 1.71 6.87
CA VAL A 135 10.88 3.02 6.73
C VAL A 135 9.57 2.84 6.00
N ARG A 136 8.48 3.28 6.60
CA ARG A 136 7.19 3.34 5.93
C ARG A 136 7.06 4.68 5.22
N TYR A 137 6.89 4.64 3.90
CA TYR A 137 6.61 5.80 3.09
C TYR A 137 5.12 5.86 2.75
N THR A 138 4.48 6.97 3.10
CA THR A 138 3.04 7.21 2.86
C THR A 138 2.81 8.40 1.93
N GLY A 139 3.88 8.90 1.32
CA GLY A 139 3.80 10.02 0.39
C GLY A 139 3.19 9.61 -0.95
N THR A 140 2.78 10.62 -1.71
CA THR A 140 2.21 10.45 -3.05
C THR A 140 3.22 10.74 -4.16
N GLN A 141 4.48 10.96 -3.82
CA GLN A 141 5.49 11.29 -4.81
C GLN A 141 5.78 10.06 -5.68
N GLN A 142 5.22 10.05 -6.85
CA GLN A 142 5.59 9.18 -7.96
C GLN A 142 6.51 10.01 -8.86
N GLY A 143 7.76 10.09 -8.50
CA GLY A 143 8.75 10.75 -9.33
C GLY A 143 9.44 9.77 -10.26
N PRO A 144 9.96 10.23 -11.40
CA PRO A 144 11.04 9.52 -12.05
C PRO A 144 12.19 9.38 -11.05
N ASP A 145 13.02 8.38 -11.23
CA ASP A 145 14.19 8.08 -10.38
C ASP A 145 15.26 9.20 -10.47
N ASP A 146 14.87 10.45 -10.20
CA ASP A 146 15.77 11.62 -10.21
C ASP A 146 16.67 11.68 -8.97
N GLY A 147 16.47 10.75 -8.04
CA GLY A 147 17.26 10.64 -6.81
C GLY A 147 16.95 11.75 -5.79
N ALA A 148 15.90 12.53 -6.01
CA ALA A 148 15.51 13.57 -5.05
C ALA A 148 15.08 12.95 -3.72
N PRO A 149 15.61 13.44 -2.57
CA PRO A 149 15.21 12.92 -1.27
C PRO A 149 13.75 13.29 -0.97
N VAL A 150 12.92 12.29 -0.66
CA VAL A 150 11.51 12.48 -0.28
C VAL A 150 11.33 12.84 1.19
N GLY A 151 12.37 12.67 1.99
CA GLY A 151 12.34 13.00 3.41
C GLY A 151 13.65 12.68 4.10
N THR A 152 13.79 13.13 5.33
CA THR A 152 14.94 12.86 6.19
C THR A 152 14.46 12.20 7.48
N LEU A 153 15.04 11.05 7.80
CA LEU A 153 14.81 10.35 9.06
C LEU A 153 16.05 10.49 9.94
N THR A 154 15.88 11.02 11.13
CA THR A 154 16.92 11.10 12.12
C THR A 154 16.64 10.14 13.26
N PHE A 155 17.57 9.30 13.60
CA PHE A 155 17.48 8.45 14.78
C PHE A 155 18.72 8.62 15.66
N SER A 156 18.52 8.53 16.96
CA SER A 156 19.60 8.50 17.92
C SER A 156 19.74 7.10 18.48
N GLN A 157 20.94 6.57 18.40
CA GLN A 157 21.26 5.29 19.02
C GLN A 157 21.67 5.54 20.48
N ASN A 158 20.87 5.07 21.41
CA ASN A 158 21.22 5.14 22.83
C ASN A 158 22.24 4.05 23.15
N SER A 159 23.44 4.45 23.53
CA SER A 159 24.40 3.53 24.10
C SER A 159 24.03 3.24 25.56
N LEU A 160 24.22 1.99 26.00
CA LEU A 160 24.09 1.65 27.42
C LEU A 160 25.28 2.23 28.18
N VAL A 161 25.01 3.03 29.18
CA VAL A 161 26.03 3.59 30.08
C VAL A 161 25.99 2.84 31.40
N PHE A 162 27.09 2.22 31.76
CA PHE A 162 27.25 1.50 33.01
C PHE A 162 28.19 2.28 33.94
N GLN A 163 27.81 2.40 35.23
CA GLN A 163 28.72 2.88 36.22
C GLN A 163 29.66 1.73 36.65
N ILE A 164 30.95 1.91 36.46
CA ILE A 164 31.98 0.89 36.75
C ILE A 164 32.82 1.17 37.97
N GLY A 165 32.56 2.26 38.66
CA GLY A 165 33.31 2.66 39.86
C GLY A 165 32.44 3.26 40.97
N GLY A 166 32.97 3.36 42.17
CA GLY A 166 32.27 3.87 43.35
C GLY A 166 32.06 5.40 43.37
N ASN A 167 32.71 6.14 42.45
CA ASN A 167 32.58 7.59 42.36
C ASN A 167 31.66 8.03 41.24
N ALA A 168 30.99 9.14 41.42
CA ALA A 168 30.14 9.73 40.39
C ALA A 168 30.98 10.08 39.16
N GLY A 169 30.50 9.71 37.94
CA GLY A 169 31.16 9.96 36.67
C GLY A 169 32.10 8.85 36.19
N GLN A 170 32.34 7.81 37.00
CA GLN A 170 33.07 6.62 36.51
C GLN A 170 32.15 5.71 35.71
N THR A 171 31.91 6.05 34.46
CA THR A 171 31.00 5.35 33.56
C THR A 171 31.73 4.78 32.35
N ALA A 172 31.33 3.61 31.91
CA ALA A 172 31.66 3.07 30.59
C ALA A 172 30.44 3.04 29.71
N SER A 173 30.56 3.54 28.50
CA SER A 173 29.48 3.40 27.50
C SER A 173 29.84 2.25 26.57
N ILE A 174 28.86 1.34 26.41
CA ILE A 174 28.98 0.23 25.50
C ILE A 174 27.97 0.49 24.36
N SER A 175 28.49 0.77 23.16
CA SER A 175 27.65 0.76 21.96
C SER A 175 27.59 -0.66 21.43
N MET A 176 26.40 -1.26 21.46
CA MET A 176 26.20 -2.57 20.86
C MET A 176 25.95 -2.39 19.36
N LYS A 177 26.84 -2.95 18.55
CA LYS A 177 26.56 -3.18 17.14
C LYS A 177 25.42 -4.21 17.04
N SER A 178 24.85 -4.38 15.86
CA SER A 178 23.73 -5.31 15.62
C SER A 178 23.91 -6.65 16.36
N MET A 179 22.91 -7.02 17.15
CA MET A 179 22.84 -8.33 17.83
C MET A 179 22.12 -9.40 16.98
N ARG A 180 22.09 -9.24 15.67
CA ARG A 180 21.50 -10.25 14.78
C ARG A 180 22.35 -11.51 14.78
N ALA A 181 21.68 -12.68 14.76
CA ALA A 181 22.34 -13.98 14.73
C ALA A 181 23.34 -14.14 13.58
N THR A 182 23.07 -13.48 12.45
CA THR A 182 23.97 -13.48 11.27
C THR A 182 25.26 -12.71 11.47
N GLN A 183 25.34 -11.85 12.50
CA GLN A 183 26.54 -11.06 12.82
C GLN A 183 27.22 -11.49 14.12
N LEU A 184 26.55 -12.34 14.90
CA LEU A 184 27.13 -12.94 16.07
C LEU A 184 28.07 -14.09 15.64
N GLY A 185 29.35 -13.89 15.81
CA GLY A 185 30.37 -14.92 15.48
C GLY A 185 31.11 -14.72 14.15
N SER A 186 30.80 -13.71 13.36
CA SER A 186 31.51 -13.42 12.09
C SER A 186 32.93 -12.78 12.28
N GLY A 187 33.38 -12.60 13.49
CA GLY A 187 34.66 -11.95 13.82
C GLY A 187 35.66 -12.83 14.53
N VAL A 188 35.46 -14.14 14.60
CA VAL A 188 36.44 -15.06 15.22
C VAL A 188 37.22 -15.73 14.11
N GLN A 189 38.41 -15.19 13.80
CA GLN A 189 39.49 -15.88 13.13
C GLN A 189 40.57 -16.22 14.16
#